data_80ce38353d1c522b91e09479e1bb88e6
#
_entry.id   80ce38353d1c522b91e09479e1bb88e6
#
_cell.length_a   1.000
_cell.length_b   1.000
_cell.length_c   1.000
_cell.angle_alpha   90.00
_cell.angle_beta   90.00
_cell.angle_gamma   90.00
#
_symmetry.space_group_name_H-M   'P 1'
#
loop_
_entity.id
_entity.type
_entity.pdbx_description
1 polymer ?
#
loop_
_entity_poly.entity_id
_entity_poly.type
_entity_poly.pdbx_seq_one_letter_code
_entity_poly.pdbx_strand_id
1 'polypeptide(L)'
;SQMVEIGKEVRRTLQMKPAEFWVREDVYYAYACKNCEQETGEANIVKAAKEPALLPGSFASAEAVAYLATQKFVMYSPLYRLQQEFERQGLKLSRQAMANWLLNTSEKWLRPVYDTLREQLCKEPVLHADETTLQVLKEPGRSSTSKSYMWLYRTSGCAKQGIVLYEYQPTRKAEHAERFLQGFSGWLHADGYQGYHRLPGSIRVVGCWAHARRKFDEALQTLPKEMQRDAPAVIGECYCPRLFKLEQAFAELTPEERYEKRLEQEKPVLDALLSWANEMQAKTAL
;
A
#
# COMPACT_ATOMS: atom_id res chain seq x y z
N SER A 1 2.17 66.01 -18.02
CA SER A 1 3.31 65.14 -17.64
C SER A 1 2.94 63.69 -17.99
N GLN A 2 3.79 63.08 -18.80
CA GLN A 2 3.64 61.67 -19.20
C GLN A 2 4.22 60.81 -18.10
N MET A 3 3.39 59.96 -17.45
CA MET A 3 3.86 59.04 -16.44
C MET A 3 4.51 57.81 -17.13
N VAL A 4 5.68 57.42 -16.67
CA VAL A 4 6.46 56.27 -17.19
C VAL A 4 6.52 55.22 -16.09
N GLU A 5 6.28 53.96 -16.44
CA GLU A 5 6.41 52.83 -15.49
C GLU A 5 7.90 52.70 -15.09
N ILE A 6 8.19 52.82 -13.81
CA ILE A 6 9.55 52.73 -13.23
C ILE A 6 9.79 51.40 -12.49
N GLY A 7 8.79 50.54 -12.41
CA GLY A 7 8.90 49.22 -11.77
C GLY A 7 7.53 48.62 -11.45
N LYS A 8 7.53 47.38 -11.08
CA LYS A 8 6.34 46.68 -10.58
C LYS A 8 6.66 45.85 -9.35
N GLU A 9 5.76 45.85 -8.39
CA GLU A 9 5.78 44.95 -7.26
C GLU A 9 4.84 43.76 -7.55
N VAL A 10 5.32 42.55 -7.33
CA VAL A 10 4.53 41.31 -7.56
C VAL A 10 4.24 40.65 -6.21
N ARG A 11 2.99 40.69 -5.79
CA ARG A 11 2.52 39.97 -4.63
C ARG A 11 1.87 38.65 -5.09
N ARG A 12 2.34 37.50 -4.55
CA ARG A 12 1.76 36.19 -4.79
C ARG A 12 0.94 35.79 -3.57
N THR A 13 -0.32 35.40 -3.79
CA THR A 13 -1.24 34.92 -2.74
C THR A 13 -1.77 33.57 -3.16
N LEU A 14 -1.80 32.61 -2.21
CA LEU A 14 -2.45 31.32 -2.42
C LEU A 14 -3.96 31.52 -2.47
N GLN A 15 -4.59 31.05 -3.54
CA GLN A 15 -6.05 31.03 -3.71
C GLN A 15 -6.54 29.57 -3.72
N MET A 16 -7.73 29.31 -3.24
CA MET A 16 -8.34 27.99 -3.22
C MET A 16 -9.77 28.06 -3.75
N LYS A 17 -10.12 27.13 -4.65
CA LYS A 17 -11.49 26.86 -5.04
C LYS A 17 -11.94 25.59 -4.34
N PRO A 18 -12.96 25.63 -3.46
CA PRO A 18 -13.51 24.43 -2.81
C PRO A 18 -14.04 23.43 -3.84
N ALA A 19 -14.09 22.15 -3.46
CA ALA A 19 -14.79 21.14 -4.26
C ALA A 19 -16.28 21.48 -4.36
N GLU A 20 -16.83 21.37 -5.56
CA GLU A 20 -18.26 21.57 -5.84
C GLU A 20 -18.87 20.23 -6.24
N PHE A 21 -20.10 19.96 -5.78
CA PHE A 21 -20.84 18.77 -6.12
C PHE A 21 -22.20 19.16 -6.74
N TRP A 22 -22.57 18.45 -7.81
CA TRP A 22 -23.86 18.61 -8.46
C TRP A 22 -24.39 17.26 -8.94
N VAL A 23 -25.69 17.19 -9.15
CA VAL A 23 -26.35 16.03 -9.77
C VAL A 23 -26.55 16.33 -11.24
N ARG A 24 -26.00 15.47 -12.12
CA ARG A 24 -26.25 15.51 -13.56
C ARG A 24 -27.44 14.60 -13.88
N GLU A 25 -28.44 15.12 -14.59
CA GLU A 25 -29.57 14.36 -15.10
C GLU A 25 -29.40 14.11 -16.59
N ASP A 26 -29.29 12.85 -16.98
CA ASP A 26 -29.26 12.44 -18.38
C ASP A 26 -30.64 11.90 -18.75
N VAL A 27 -31.34 12.56 -19.68
CA VAL A 27 -32.72 12.22 -20.09
C VAL A 27 -32.71 11.38 -21.36
N TYR A 28 -33.13 10.15 -21.26
CA TYR A 28 -33.21 9.21 -22.38
C TYR A 28 -34.64 9.01 -22.83
N TYR A 29 -34.98 9.53 -24.02
CA TYR A 29 -36.31 9.42 -24.56
C TYR A 29 -36.54 8.03 -25.18
N ALA A 30 -37.78 7.54 -25.03
CA ALA A 30 -38.27 6.37 -25.72
C ALA A 30 -39.45 6.79 -26.64
N TYR A 31 -39.42 6.30 -27.85
CA TYR A 31 -40.43 6.60 -28.86
C TYR A 31 -41.12 5.31 -29.28
N ALA A 32 -42.46 5.34 -29.41
CA ALA A 32 -43.26 4.26 -29.95
C ALA A 32 -43.89 4.67 -31.29
N CYS A 33 -43.90 3.76 -32.27
CA CYS A 33 -44.53 3.97 -33.55
C CYS A 33 -46.02 3.59 -33.46
N LYS A 34 -46.91 4.56 -33.46
CA LYS A 34 -48.39 4.33 -33.42
C LYS A 34 -48.91 3.59 -34.66
N ASN A 35 -48.32 3.82 -35.85
CA ASN A 35 -48.74 3.14 -37.08
C ASN A 35 -48.39 1.65 -37.02
N CYS A 36 -47.20 1.28 -36.56
CA CYS A 36 -46.79 -0.12 -36.37
C CYS A 36 -47.72 -0.84 -35.38
N GLU A 37 -48.08 -0.17 -34.27
CA GLU A 37 -49.00 -0.72 -33.26
C GLU A 37 -50.39 -1.01 -33.85
N GLN A 38 -50.92 -0.12 -34.74
CA GLN A 38 -52.19 -0.32 -35.41
C GLN A 38 -52.16 -1.42 -36.48
N GLU A 39 -51.06 -1.57 -37.22
CA GLU A 39 -50.91 -2.53 -38.31
C GLU A 39 -50.55 -3.94 -37.84
N THR A 40 -49.69 -4.06 -36.83
CA THR A 40 -49.15 -5.35 -36.39
C THR A 40 -49.61 -5.79 -35.01
N GLY A 41 -50.29 -4.92 -34.26
CA GLY A 41 -50.66 -5.16 -32.87
C GLY A 41 -49.51 -5.10 -31.88
N GLU A 42 -48.27 -4.83 -32.34
CA GLU A 42 -47.07 -4.72 -31.52
C GLU A 42 -46.46 -3.31 -31.61
N ALA A 43 -46.17 -2.69 -30.46
CA ALA A 43 -45.54 -1.39 -30.42
C ALA A 43 -44.05 -1.50 -30.74
N ASN A 44 -43.59 -0.92 -31.85
CA ASN A 44 -42.19 -0.75 -32.15
C ASN A 44 -41.61 0.40 -31.31
N ILE A 45 -40.86 0.05 -30.25
CA ILE A 45 -40.26 1.00 -29.30
C ILE A 45 -38.79 1.21 -29.59
N VAL A 46 -38.41 2.42 -29.91
CA VAL A 46 -37.01 2.85 -30.08
C VAL A 46 -36.57 3.62 -28.85
N LYS A 47 -35.51 3.21 -28.23
CA LYS A 47 -34.93 3.87 -27.06
C LYS A 47 -33.53 4.36 -27.40
N ALA A 48 -33.14 5.51 -26.84
CA ALA A 48 -31.77 5.97 -26.90
C ALA A 48 -30.84 4.99 -26.19
N ALA A 49 -29.65 4.77 -26.75
CA ALA A 49 -28.61 3.97 -26.09
C ALA A 49 -28.18 4.65 -24.80
N LYS A 50 -28.07 3.86 -23.73
CA LYS A 50 -27.60 4.34 -22.42
C LYS A 50 -26.18 3.87 -22.22
N GLU A 51 -25.32 4.77 -21.74
CA GLU A 51 -24.04 4.37 -21.19
C GLU A 51 -24.25 3.54 -19.93
N PRO A 52 -23.47 2.46 -19.73
CA PRO A 52 -23.58 1.65 -18.54
C PRO A 52 -23.17 2.48 -17.30
N ALA A 53 -24.01 2.46 -16.27
CA ALA A 53 -23.69 3.10 -15.00
C ALA A 53 -22.48 2.41 -14.35
N LEU A 54 -21.61 3.19 -13.69
CA LEU A 54 -20.48 2.66 -12.91
C LEU A 54 -20.94 1.57 -11.93
N LEU A 55 -22.01 1.86 -11.21
CA LEU A 55 -22.67 0.95 -10.28
C LEU A 55 -24.18 0.92 -10.61
N PRO A 56 -24.73 -0.17 -11.13
CA PRO A 56 -26.15 -0.29 -11.45
C PRO A 56 -27.05 0.03 -10.25
N GLY A 57 -28.11 0.80 -10.49
CA GLY A 57 -29.03 1.24 -9.43
C GLY A 57 -28.49 2.33 -8.51
N SER A 58 -27.39 2.97 -8.87
CA SER A 58 -26.75 4.04 -8.11
C SER A 58 -26.56 5.27 -9.00
N PHE A 59 -26.52 6.46 -8.39
CA PHE A 59 -26.11 7.71 -9.05
C PHE A 59 -24.60 8.04 -8.83
N ALA A 60 -23.82 7.04 -8.41
CA ALA A 60 -22.37 7.18 -8.25
C ALA A 60 -21.70 7.43 -9.60
N SER A 61 -20.97 8.53 -9.73
CA SER A 61 -20.00 8.72 -10.82
C SER A 61 -18.62 8.21 -10.42
N ALA A 62 -17.75 7.98 -11.40
CA ALA A 62 -16.37 7.58 -11.16
C ALA A 62 -15.63 8.64 -10.35
N GLU A 63 -15.86 9.93 -10.64
CA GLU A 63 -15.25 11.06 -9.94
C GLU A 63 -15.69 11.13 -8.47
N ALA A 64 -16.98 10.93 -8.20
CA ALA A 64 -17.50 10.93 -6.84
C ALA A 64 -16.93 9.78 -6.01
N VAL A 65 -16.81 8.59 -6.59
CA VAL A 65 -16.18 7.44 -5.90
C VAL A 65 -14.70 7.66 -5.69
N ALA A 66 -13.96 8.20 -6.67
CA ALA A 66 -12.56 8.53 -6.55
C ALA A 66 -12.32 9.57 -5.44
N TYR A 67 -13.17 10.60 -5.38
CA TYR A 67 -13.12 11.59 -4.28
C TYR A 67 -13.33 10.92 -2.92
N LEU A 68 -14.37 10.09 -2.77
CA LEU A 68 -14.66 9.36 -1.54
C LEU A 68 -13.49 8.45 -1.13
N ALA A 69 -12.92 7.72 -2.07
CA ALA A 69 -11.77 6.85 -1.82
C ALA A 69 -10.55 7.65 -1.35
N THR A 70 -10.25 8.77 -2.01
CA THR A 70 -9.17 9.68 -1.63
C THR A 70 -9.38 10.23 -0.22
N GLN A 71 -10.57 10.77 0.05
CA GLN A 71 -10.89 11.31 1.37
C GLN A 71 -10.79 10.25 2.48
N LYS A 72 -11.29 9.05 2.22
CA LYS A 72 -11.29 7.98 3.23
C LYS A 72 -9.90 7.38 3.46
N PHE A 73 -9.17 7.04 2.41
CA PHE A 73 -7.96 6.23 2.51
C PHE A 73 -6.65 7.03 2.45
N VAL A 74 -6.65 8.21 1.84
CA VAL A 74 -5.48 9.09 1.78
C VAL A 74 -5.57 10.18 2.85
N MET A 75 -6.75 10.81 2.98
CA MET A 75 -6.96 11.91 3.95
C MET A 75 -7.48 11.42 5.31
N TYR A 76 -7.68 10.11 5.49
CA TYR A 76 -8.17 9.48 6.72
C TYR A 76 -9.50 10.03 7.26
N SER A 77 -10.34 10.60 6.39
CA SER A 77 -11.63 11.16 6.77
C SER A 77 -12.67 10.04 6.98
N PRO A 78 -13.30 9.94 8.17
CA PRO A 78 -14.40 9.00 8.38
C PRO A 78 -15.60 9.36 7.49
N LEU A 79 -16.32 8.34 6.98
CA LEU A 79 -17.52 8.56 6.16
C LEU A 79 -18.58 9.43 6.86
N TYR A 80 -18.63 9.44 8.19
CA TYR A 80 -19.50 10.32 8.95
C TYR A 80 -19.19 11.81 8.71
N ARG A 81 -17.92 12.17 8.68
CA ARG A 81 -17.51 13.58 8.40
C ARG A 81 -17.82 13.95 6.94
N LEU A 82 -17.63 13.01 6.03
CA LEU A 82 -17.98 13.23 4.61
C LEU A 82 -19.50 13.37 4.42
N GLN A 83 -20.32 12.61 5.14
CA GLN A 83 -21.76 12.80 5.15
C GLN A 83 -22.12 14.23 5.59
N GLN A 84 -21.56 14.70 6.68
CA GLN A 84 -21.81 16.08 7.16
C GLN A 84 -21.33 17.15 6.18
N GLU A 85 -20.21 16.90 5.47
CA GLU A 85 -19.70 17.81 4.45
C GLU A 85 -20.66 17.91 3.27
N PHE A 86 -21.16 16.77 2.76
CA PHE A 86 -22.17 16.75 1.70
C PHE A 86 -23.45 17.42 2.13
N GLU A 87 -23.92 17.20 3.36
CA GLU A 87 -25.12 17.85 3.91
C GLU A 87 -24.97 19.37 3.96
N ARG A 88 -23.80 19.91 4.34
CA ARG A 88 -23.52 21.36 4.30
C ARG A 88 -23.58 21.94 2.90
N GLN A 89 -23.31 21.14 1.88
CA GLN A 89 -23.38 21.53 0.47
C GLN A 89 -24.76 21.19 -0.15
N GLY A 90 -25.74 20.81 0.66
CA GLY A 90 -27.12 20.51 0.21
C GLY A 90 -27.31 19.11 -0.37
N LEU A 91 -26.30 18.25 -0.35
CA LEU A 91 -26.36 16.90 -0.89
C LEU A 91 -26.64 15.87 0.20
N LYS A 92 -27.75 15.12 0.08
CA LYS A 92 -28.09 14.03 1.02
C LYS A 92 -27.49 12.71 0.56
N LEU A 93 -26.31 12.37 1.07
CA LEU A 93 -25.63 11.10 0.79
C LEU A 93 -25.31 10.36 2.10
N SER A 94 -25.98 9.22 2.31
CA SER A 94 -25.81 8.46 3.56
C SER A 94 -24.47 7.73 3.62
N ARG A 95 -23.98 7.51 4.84
CA ARG A 95 -22.77 6.68 5.10
C ARG A 95 -22.86 5.30 4.48
N GLN A 96 -24.06 4.69 4.52
CA GLN A 96 -24.30 3.37 3.95
C GLN A 96 -24.14 3.38 2.44
N ALA A 97 -24.68 4.40 1.76
CA ALA A 97 -24.51 4.55 0.31
C ALA A 97 -23.05 4.73 -0.06
N MET A 98 -22.32 5.61 0.64
CA MET A 98 -20.87 5.80 0.43
C MET A 98 -20.07 4.51 0.65
N ALA A 99 -20.37 3.77 1.72
CA ALA A 99 -19.72 2.49 1.98
C ALA A 99 -20.01 1.47 0.87
N ASN A 100 -21.25 1.36 0.43
CA ASN A 100 -21.64 0.46 -0.65
C ASN A 100 -20.97 0.84 -1.98
N TRP A 101 -20.82 2.13 -2.28
CA TRP A 101 -20.11 2.58 -3.48
C TRP A 101 -18.65 2.15 -3.45
N LEU A 102 -17.95 2.37 -2.33
CA LEU A 102 -16.55 1.97 -2.17
C LEU A 102 -16.38 0.46 -2.27
N LEU A 103 -17.23 -0.33 -1.57
CA LEU A 103 -17.16 -1.79 -1.59
C LEU A 103 -17.43 -2.36 -2.99
N ASN A 104 -18.50 -1.92 -3.64
CA ASN A 104 -18.85 -2.41 -4.98
C ASN A 104 -17.81 -2.01 -6.03
N THR A 105 -17.26 -0.79 -5.94
CA THR A 105 -16.19 -0.34 -6.84
C THR A 105 -14.92 -1.13 -6.61
N SER A 106 -14.57 -1.39 -5.34
CA SER A 106 -13.43 -2.24 -4.99
C SER A 106 -13.54 -3.62 -5.64
N GLU A 107 -14.69 -4.28 -5.50
CA GLU A 107 -14.89 -5.63 -6.01
C GLU A 107 -14.93 -5.69 -7.54
N LYS A 108 -15.67 -4.75 -8.17
CA LYS A 108 -15.90 -4.80 -9.62
C LYS A 108 -14.77 -4.23 -10.46
N TRP A 109 -14.13 -3.17 -9.98
CA TRP A 109 -13.21 -2.39 -10.79
C TRP A 109 -11.77 -2.42 -10.29
N LEU A 110 -11.55 -2.38 -8.96
CA LEU A 110 -10.20 -2.35 -8.41
C LEU A 110 -9.62 -3.74 -8.23
N ARG A 111 -10.45 -4.76 -7.98
CA ARG A 111 -9.98 -6.14 -7.80
C ARG A 111 -9.24 -6.68 -9.02
N PRO A 112 -9.72 -6.55 -10.27
CA PRO A 112 -8.98 -6.98 -11.45
C PRO A 112 -7.63 -6.25 -11.61
N VAL A 113 -7.57 -4.96 -11.26
CA VAL A 113 -6.31 -4.19 -11.26
C VAL A 113 -5.34 -4.72 -10.20
N TYR A 114 -5.84 -4.98 -8.99
CA TYR A 114 -5.05 -5.56 -7.91
C TYR A 114 -4.47 -6.92 -8.30
N ASP A 115 -5.28 -7.80 -8.88
CA ASP A 115 -4.86 -9.14 -9.30
C ASP A 115 -3.80 -9.05 -10.42
N THR A 116 -3.95 -8.15 -11.38
CA THR A 116 -2.95 -7.87 -12.43
C THR A 116 -1.65 -7.34 -11.83
N LEU A 117 -1.71 -6.40 -10.87
CA LEU A 117 -0.53 -5.88 -10.18
C LEU A 117 0.18 -6.97 -9.39
N ARG A 118 -0.56 -7.88 -8.73
CA ARG A 118 0.01 -9.04 -8.05
C ARG A 118 0.74 -9.97 -9.03
N GLU A 119 0.14 -10.25 -10.18
CA GLU A 119 0.80 -11.06 -11.21
C GLU A 119 2.09 -10.41 -11.72
N GLN A 120 2.11 -9.09 -11.91
CA GLN A 120 3.33 -8.38 -12.30
C GLN A 120 4.37 -8.38 -11.18
N LEU A 121 3.95 -8.16 -9.94
CA LEU A 121 4.82 -8.22 -8.78
C LEU A 121 5.49 -9.59 -8.66
N CYS A 122 4.77 -10.68 -8.83
CA CYS A 122 5.30 -12.04 -8.75
C CYS A 122 6.28 -12.42 -9.91
N LYS A 123 6.41 -11.60 -10.95
CA LYS A 123 7.41 -11.77 -12.02
C LYS A 123 8.76 -11.13 -11.69
N GLU A 124 8.82 -10.28 -10.68
CA GLU A 124 10.07 -9.63 -10.28
C GLU A 124 11.02 -10.62 -9.59
N PRO A 125 12.34 -10.50 -9.78
CA PRO A 125 13.30 -11.43 -9.19
C PRO A 125 13.50 -11.23 -7.68
N VAL A 126 13.16 -10.05 -7.16
CA VAL A 126 13.34 -9.68 -5.74
C VAL A 126 12.11 -8.98 -5.22
N LEU A 127 11.53 -9.52 -4.16
CA LEU A 127 10.42 -8.92 -3.44
C LEU A 127 10.79 -8.64 -1.99
N HIS A 128 10.03 -7.73 -1.39
CA HIS A 128 10.03 -7.51 0.05
C HIS A 128 8.65 -7.88 0.61
N ALA A 129 8.65 -8.52 1.77
CA ALA A 129 7.43 -8.82 2.52
C ALA A 129 7.59 -8.40 3.98
N ASP A 130 6.52 -7.91 4.56
CA ASP A 130 6.40 -7.57 5.98
C ASP A 130 4.94 -7.65 6.39
N GLU A 131 4.64 -7.74 7.69
CA GLU A 131 3.28 -7.69 8.19
C GLU A 131 3.21 -6.89 9.49
N THR A 132 2.11 -6.16 9.64
CA THR A 132 1.82 -5.39 10.85
C THR A 132 0.49 -5.81 11.47
N THR A 133 0.37 -5.68 12.78
CA THR A 133 -0.87 -5.98 13.47
C THR A 133 -1.94 -4.94 13.18
N LEU A 134 -3.16 -5.41 13.01
CA LEU A 134 -4.35 -4.61 12.81
C LEU A 134 -5.45 -5.10 13.76
N GLN A 135 -6.14 -4.18 14.43
CA GLN A 135 -7.31 -4.50 15.24
C GLN A 135 -8.60 -4.27 14.44
N VAL A 136 -9.43 -5.30 14.34
CA VAL A 136 -10.74 -5.24 13.71
C VAL A 136 -11.81 -5.48 14.77
N LEU A 137 -12.55 -4.42 15.15
CA LEU A 137 -13.48 -4.45 16.27
C LEU A 137 -14.70 -5.36 16.05
N LYS A 138 -15.13 -5.54 14.79
CA LYS A 138 -16.32 -6.31 14.42
C LYS A 138 -15.98 -7.34 13.35
N GLU A 139 -15.03 -8.22 13.69
CA GLU A 139 -14.67 -9.35 12.81
C GLU A 139 -15.56 -10.54 13.14
N PRO A 140 -16.30 -11.12 12.16
CA PRO A 140 -17.19 -12.25 12.43
C PRO A 140 -16.45 -13.44 13.08
N GLY A 141 -16.99 -13.98 14.17
CA GLY A 141 -16.44 -15.14 14.86
C GLY A 141 -15.18 -14.89 15.68
N ARG A 142 -14.76 -13.60 15.88
CA ARG A 142 -13.56 -13.26 16.62
C ARG A 142 -13.81 -12.18 17.68
N SER A 143 -13.04 -12.23 18.76
CA SER A 143 -13.06 -11.16 19.78
C SER A 143 -12.50 -9.87 19.21
N SER A 144 -13.07 -8.72 19.65
CA SER A 144 -12.56 -7.39 19.32
C SER A 144 -11.11 -7.13 19.78
N THR A 145 -10.59 -7.94 20.71
CA THR A 145 -9.20 -7.90 21.17
C THR A 145 -8.25 -8.76 20.33
N SER A 146 -8.78 -9.56 19.40
CA SER A 146 -7.97 -10.40 18.51
C SER A 146 -7.11 -9.54 17.59
N LYS A 147 -5.85 -9.95 17.39
CA LYS A 147 -4.96 -9.32 16.43
C LYS A 147 -5.19 -9.93 15.05
N SER A 148 -5.54 -9.10 14.10
CA SER A 148 -5.49 -9.39 12.66
C SER A 148 -4.26 -8.73 12.06
N TYR A 149 -3.97 -8.94 10.78
CA TYR A 149 -2.72 -8.53 10.17
C TYR A 149 -2.96 -7.87 8.82
N MET A 150 -2.18 -6.85 8.54
CA MET A 150 -2.02 -6.29 7.22
C MET A 150 -0.66 -6.76 6.70
N TRP A 151 -0.68 -7.59 5.68
CA TRP A 151 0.50 -8.05 4.96
C TRP A 151 0.84 -7.05 3.87
N LEU A 152 2.11 -6.79 3.69
CA LEU A 152 2.64 -5.91 2.67
C LEU A 152 3.59 -6.70 1.79
N TYR A 153 3.42 -6.57 0.47
CA TYR A 153 4.34 -7.10 -0.52
C TYR A 153 4.73 -5.98 -1.48
N ARG A 154 6.01 -5.86 -1.76
CA ARG A 154 6.49 -4.82 -2.66
C ARG A 154 7.64 -5.29 -3.52
N THR A 155 7.80 -4.66 -4.68
CA THR A 155 8.98 -4.81 -5.53
C THR A 155 10.21 -4.18 -4.86
N SER A 156 11.40 -4.61 -5.26
CA SER A 156 12.65 -3.99 -4.80
C SER A 156 12.82 -2.56 -5.34
N GLY A 157 13.73 -1.79 -4.74
CA GLY A 157 14.06 -0.45 -5.23
C GLY A 157 14.70 -0.42 -6.63
N CYS A 158 15.16 -1.56 -7.14
CA CYS A 158 15.74 -1.69 -8.47
C CYS A 158 14.73 -2.12 -9.54
N ALA A 159 13.48 -2.38 -9.19
CA ALA A 159 12.44 -2.72 -10.14
C ALA A 159 12.09 -1.52 -11.04
N LYS A 160 11.79 -1.80 -12.31
CA LYS A 160 11.40 -0.74 -13.28
C LYS A 160 10.12 -0.01 -12.86
N GLN A 161 9.21 -0.72 -12.21
CA GLN A 161 7.96 -0.17 -11.68
C GLN A 161 7.81 -0.54 -10.22
N GLY A 162 7.60 0.47 -9.37
CA GLY A 162 7.31 0.28 -7.97
C GLY A 162 5.88 -0.22 -7.78
N ILE A 163 5.71 -1.45 -7.30
CA ILE A 163 4.42 -2.02 -6.93
C ILE A 163 4.43 -2.26 -5.43
N VAL A 164 3.40 -1.79 -4.73
CA VAL A 164 3.17 -2.04 -3.32
C VAL A 164 1.75 -2.54 -3.15
N LEU A 165 1.57 -3.73 -2.60
CA LEU A 165 0.27 -4.34 -2.36
C LEU A 165 0.08 -4.66 -0.89
N TYR A 166 -1.12 -4.43 -0.41
CA TYR A 166 -1.55 -4.76 0.94
C TYR A 166 -2.59 -5.86 0.90
N GLU A 167 -2.46 -6.84 1.80
CA GLU A 167 -3.44 -7.91 1.97
C GLU A 167 -3.84 -8.02 3.43
N TYR A 168 -5.13 -7.88 3.71
CA TYR A 168 -5.68 -8.14 5.03
C TYR A 168 -5.81 -9.64 5.26
N GLN A 169 -5.36 -10.11 6.45
CA GLN A 169 -5.56 -11.47 6.90
C GLN A 169 -5.91 -11.52 8.39
N PRO A 170 -6.82 -12.44 8.79
CA PRO A 170 -7.23 -12.55 10.18
C PRO A 170 -6.14 -13.14 11.09
N THR A 171 -5.10 -13.76 10.52
CA THR A 171 -4.04 -14.42 11.29
C THR A 171 -2.67 -14.16 10.67
N ARG A 172 -1.60 -14.48 11.43
CA ARG A 172 -0.20 -14.44 10.96
C ARG A 172 0.28 -15.81 10.43
N LYS A 173 -0.61 -16.67 9.92
CA LYS A 173 -0.20 -17.99 9.45
C LYS A 173 0.58 -17.93 8.14
N ALA A 174 1.57 -18.84 8.00
CA ALA A 174 2.43 -18.94 6.81
C ALA A 174 1.65 -19.15 5.50
N GLU A 175 0.52 -19.86 5.56
CA GLU A 175 -0.35 -20.15 4.41
C GLU A 175 -0.86 -18.90 3.70
N HIS A 176 -0.92 -17.74 4.36
CA HIS A 176 -1.30 -16.47 3.74
C HIS A 176 -0.21 -15.99 2.77
N ALA A 177 1.05 -15.99 3.23
CA ALA A 177 2.19 -15.64 2.38
C ALA A 177 2.37 -16.65 1.24
N GLU A 178 2.21 -17.94 1.51
CA GLU A 178 2.30 -18.99 0.50
C GLU A 178 1.27 -18.79 -0.62
N ARG A 179 0.01 -18.51 -0.26
CA ARG A 179 -1.06 -18.24 -1.23
C ARG A 179 -0.81 -16.96 -2.02
N PHE A 180 -0.38 -15.88 -1.35
CA PHE A 180 -0.12 -14.61 -2.03
C PHE A 180 1.04 -14.75 -3.03
N LEU A 181 2.12 -15.43 -2.63
CA LEU A 181 3.34 -15.60 -3.43
C LEU A 181 3.27 -16.79 -4.40
N GLN A 182 2.09 -17.38 -4.59
CA GLN A 182 1.91 -18.42 -5.58
C GLN A 182 2.31 -17.94 -6.99
N GLY A 183 3.25 -18.66 -7.61
CA GLY A 183 3.83 -18.30 -8.91
C GLY A 183 5.09 -17.42 -8.83
N PHE A 184 5.47 -16.93 -7.66
CA PHE A 184 6.73 -16.25 -7.45
C PHE A 184 7.89 -17.24 -7.32
N SER A 185 9.04 -16.90 -7.90
CA SER A 185 10.32 -17.58 -7.67
C SER A 185 11.43 -16.54 -7.66
N GLY A 186 12.28 -16.57 -6.64
CA GLY A 186 13.34 -15.57 -6.50
C GLY A 186 13.70 -15.27 -5.05
N TRP A 187 14.13 -14.06 -4.79
CA TRP A 187 14.56 -13.62 -3.47
C TRP A 187 13.46 -12.85 -2.75
N LEU A 188 13.08 -13.32 -1.57
CA LEU A 188 12.14 -12.64 -0.68
C LEU A 188 12.88 -12.02 0.50
N HIS A 189 12.93 -10.70 0.54
CA HIS A 189 13.49 -9.95 1.64
C HIS A 189 12.44 -9.74 2.73
N ALA A 190 12.61 -10.38 3.88
CA ALA A 190 11.63 -10.38 4.97
C ALA A 190 12.32 -10.27 6.34
N ASP A 191 11.52 -10.23 7.41
CA ASP A 191 12.01 -10.37 8.78
C ASP A 191 12.34 -11.84 9.11
N GLY A 192 12.70 -12.09 10.36
CA GLY A 192 13.01 -13.44 10.88
C GLY A 192 11.76 -14.28 11.20
N TYR A 193 10.57 -13.92 10.72
CA TYR A 193 9.37 -14.69 10.99
C TYR A 193 9.41 -16.09 10.39
N GLN A 194 9.24 -17.12 11.23
CA GLN A 194 9.33 -18.54 10.85
C GLN A 194 8.34 -18.95 9.76
N GLY A 195 7.25 -18.21 9.59
CA GLY A 195 6.28 -18.47 8.53
C GLY A 195 6.85 -18.36 7.13
N TYR A 196 7.80 -17.46 6.89
CA TYR A 196 8.47 -17.32 5.59
C TYR A 196 9.39 -18.49 5.26
N HIS A 197 9.93 -19.18 6.26
CA HIS A 197 10.79 -20.35 6.06
C HIS A 197 10.05 -21.62 5.65
N ARG A 198 8.70 -21.57 5.62
CA ARG A 198 7.83 -22.66 5.11
C ARG A 198 7.50 -22.50 3.62
N LEU A 199 7.90 -21.39 3.00
CA LEU A 199 7.66 -21.15 1.59
C LEU A 199 8.37 -22.18 0.71
N PRO A 200 7.87 -22.44 -0.53
CA PRO A 200 8.50 -23.36 -1.47
C PRO A 200 9.97 -23.02 -1.72
N GLY A 201 10.81 -24.03 -1.96
CA GLY A 201 12.27 -23.87 -2.16
C GLY A 201 12.65 -23.02 -3.38
N SER A 202 11.72 -22.71 -4.28
CA SER A 202 11.91 -21.73 -5.35
C SER A 202 12.01 -20.29 -4.83
N ILE A 203 11.58 -20.04 -3.58
CA ILE A 203 11.63 -18.74 -2.90
C ILE A 203 12.76 -18.76 -1.90
N ARG A 204 13.78 -17.94 -2.13
CA ARG A 204 14.93 -17.80 -1.22
C ARG A 204 14.69 -16.64 -0.27
N VAL A 205 14.42 -16.93 0.99
CA VAL A 205 14.22 -15.91 2.02
C VAL A 205 15.54 -15.33 2.48
N VAL A 206 15.65 -14.01 2.47
CA VAL A 206 16.82 -13.26 2.97
C VAL A 206 16.39 -12.30 4.07
N GLY A 207 17.25 -12.14 5.09
CA GLY A 207 16.95 -11.31 6.24
C GLY A 207 17.02 -9.80 5.95
N CYS A 208 16.31 -9.04 6.74
CA CYS A 208 16.28 -7.58 6.68
C CYS A 208 17.19 -6.97 7.75
N TRP A 209 18.19 -6.20 7.33
CA TRP A 209 19.10 -5.52 8.27
C TRP A 209 18.41 -4.50 9.17
N ALA A 210 17.33 -3.89 8.73
CA ALA A 210 16.53 -2.99 9.57
C ALA A 210 15.86 -3.75 10.73
N HIS A 211 15.37 -4.97 10.48
CA HIS A 211 14.84 -5.84 11.53
C HIS A 211 15.93 -6.39 12.45
N ALA A 212 17.08 -6.78 11.90
CA ALA A 212 18.22 -7.18 12.71
C ALA A 212 18.67 -6.05 13.64
N ARG A 213 18.84 -4.83 13.12
CA ARG A 213 19.16 -3.64 13.93
C ARG A 213 18.15 -3.42 15.05
N ARG A 214 16.84 -3.50 14.73
CA ARG A 214 15.78 -3.33 15.72
C ARG A 214 15.92 -4.34 16.88
N LYS A 215 16.36 -5.57 16.62
CA LYS A 215 16.58 -6.57 17.67
C LYS A 215 17.71 -6.17 18.64
N PHE A 216 18.77 -5.56 18.15
CA PHE A 216 19.82 -5.02 19.01
C PHE A 216 19.31 -3.83 19.83
N ASP A 217 18.57 -2.89 19.21
CA ASP A 217 17.97 -1.75 19.88
C ASP A 217 16.96 -2.21 20.96
N GLU A 218 16.06 -3.14 20.66
CA GLU A 218 15.12 -3.73 21.62
C GLU A 218 15.87 -4.35 22.80
N ALA A 219 16.98 -5.06 22.57
CA ALA A 219 17.79 -5.64 23.63
C ALA A 219 18.43 -4.56 24.52
N LEU A 220 18.91 -3.46 23.94
CA LEU A 220 19.45 -2.33 24.70
C LEU A 220 18.38 -1.65 25.56
N GLN A 221 17.17 -1.48 25.03
CA GLN A 221 16.05 -0.83 25.76
C GLN A 221 15.59 -1.63 26.99
N THR A 222 15.90 -2.93 27.09
CA THR A 222 15.60 -3.73 28.28
C THR A 222 16.57 -3.47 29.44
N LEU A 223 17.71 -2.83 29.17
CA LEU A 223 18.75 -2.57 30.16
C LEU A 223 18.63 -1.16 30.76
N PRO A 224 19.02 -0.97 32.04
CA PRO A 224 19.22 0.36 32.62
C PRO A 224 20.20 1.19 31.78
N LYS A 225 19.97 2.52 31.69
CA LYS A 225 20.78 3.40 30.83
C LYS A 225 22.28 3.32 31.08
N GLU A 226 22.67 3.14 32.35
CA GLU A 226 24.05 3.02 32.77
C GLU A 226 24.73 1.76 32.22
N MET A 227 23.97 0.68 31.99
CA MET A 227 24.47 -0.60 31.48
C MET A 227 24.42 -0.70 29.96
N GLN A 228 23.68 0.16 29.29
CA GLN A 228 23.51 0.09 27.83
C GLN A 228 24.84 0.28 27.09
N ARG A 229 25.70 1.19 27.58
CA ARG A 229 26.95 1.57 26.91
C ARG A 229 27.91 0.38 26.72
N ASP A 230 27.97 -0.51 27.71
CA ASP A 230 28.89 -1.63 27.74
C ASP A 230 28.26 -2.96 27.29
N ALA A 231 26.98 -2.91 26.89
CA ALA A 231 26.25 -4.10 26.46
C ALA A 231 26.72 -4.58 25.08
N PRO A 232 26.89 -5.91 24.89
CA PRO A 232 27.27 -6.47 23.58
C PRO A 232 26.36 -6.03 22.43
N ALA A 233 25.08 -5.76 22.68
CA ALA A 233 24.11 -5.32 21.68
C ALA A 233 24.50 -3.98 21.03
N VAL A 234 25.26 -3.09 21.71
CA VAL A 234 25.81 -1.86 21.11
C VAL A 234 26.71 -2.16 19.93
N ILE A 235 27.55 -3.19 20.06
CA ILE A 235 28.48 -3.60 18.99
C ILE A 235 27.67 -4.10 17.79
N GLY A 236 26.69 -4.98 18.03
CA GLY A 236 25.79 -5.49 16.97
C GLY A 236 25.01 -4.36 16.29
N GLU A 237 24.50 -3.38 17.07
CA GLU A 237 23.80 -2.23 16.51
C GLU A 237 24.71 -1.37 15.62
N CYS A 238 25.97 -1.18 15.96
CA CYS A 238 26.92 -0.36 15.18
C CYS A 238 27.23 -0.92 13.78
N TYR A 239 27.12 -2.22 13.57
CA TYR A 239 27.35 -2.82 12.24
C TYR A 239 26.28 -2.43 11.22
N CYS A 240 25.02 -2.39 11.61
CA CYS A 240 23.90 -2.11 10.68
C CYS A 240 23.97 -0.71 10.05
N PRO A 241 24.16 0.41 10.80
CA PRO A 241 24.34 1.73 10.21
C PRO A 241 25.55 1.82 9.29
N ARG A 242 26.62 1.07 9.57
CA ARG A 242 27.82 1.02 8.72
C ARG A 242 27.48 0.42 7.35
N LEU A 243 26.72 -0.69 7.32
CA LEU A 243 26.23 -1.30 6.07
C LEU A 243 25.30 -0.35 5.31
N PHE A 244 24.35 0.29 6.00
CA PHE A 244 23.45 1.27 5.36
C PHE A 244 24.20 2.47 4.77
N LYS A 245 25.25 2.94 5.43
CA LYS A 245 26.06 4.05 4.92
C LYS A 245 26.83 3.64 3.67
N LEU A 246 27.36 2.42 3.61
CA LEU A 246 28.02 1.88 2.42
C LEU A 246 27.04 1.74 1.26
N GLU A 247 25.88 1.14 1.48
CA GLU A 247 24.81 1.02 0.47
C GLU A 247 24.33 2.39 -0.04
N GLN A 248 24.22 3.39 0.83
CA GLN A 248 23.91 4.75 0.41
C GLN A 248 24.98 5.35 -0.50
N ALA A 249 26.27 5.09 -0.21
CA ALA A 249 27.37 5.54 -1.04
C ALA A 249 27.39 4.84 -2.42
N PHE A 250 26.82 3.63 -2.50
CA PHE A 250 26.75 2.84 -3.75
C PHE A 250 25.46 3.08 -4.54
N ALA A 251 24.57 3.96 -4.08
CA ALA A 251 23.22 4.10 -4.66
C ALA A 251 23.22 4.44 -6.15
N GLU A 252 24.19 5.27 -6.59
CA GLU A 252 24.32 5.75 -7.97
C GLU A 252 25.20 4.86 -8.86
N LEU A 253 25.81 3.79 -8.31
CA LEU A 253 26.66 2.88 -9.07
C LEU A 253 25.82 1.89 -9.89
N THR A 254 26.41 1.40 -11.00
CA THR A 254 25.84 0.30 -11.77
C THR A 254 25.73 -0.98 -10.91
N PRO A 255 24.91 -1.95 -11.28
CA PRO A 255 24.81 -3.22 -10.55
C PRO A 255 26.16 -3.94 -10.41
N GLU A 256 26.99 -3.92 -11.45
CA GLU A 256 28.31 -4.54 -11.50
C GLU A 256 29.29 -3.84 -10.56
N GLU A 257 29.40 -2.51 -10.65
CA GLU A 257 30.24 -1.71 -9.77
C GLU A 257 29.81 -1.85 -8.31
N ARG A 258 28.50 -1.86 -8.05
CA ARG A 258 27.95 -2.06 -6.73
C ARG A 258 28.32 -3.43 -6.18
N TYR A 259 28.25 -4.47 -7.01
CA TYR A 259 28.66 -5.82 -6.59
C TYR A 259 30.13 -5.87 -6.17
N GLU A 260 31.02 -5.27 -6.98
CA GLU A 260 32.46 -5.20 -6.64
C GLU A 260 32.68 -4.40 -5.35
N LYS A 261 32.02 -3.26 -5.18
CA LYS A 261 32.12 -2.44 -3.96
C LYS A 261 31.59 -3.17 -2.72
N ARG A 262 30.57 -3.96 -2.84
CA ARG A 262 30.06 -4.81 -1.76
C ARG A 262 31.09 -5.87 -1.37
N LEU A 263 31.74 -6.51 -2.32
CA LEU A 263 32.78 -7.48 -2.03
C LEU A 263 34.01 -6.82 -1.35
N GLU A 264 34.38 -5.63 -1.79
CA GLU A 264 35.51 -4.89 -1.26
C GLU A 264 35.25 -4.31 0.15
N GLN A 265 34.08 -3.70 0.36
CA GLN A 265 33.83 -2.86 1.56
C GLN A 265 32.79 -3.43 2.52
N GLU A 266 31.71 -4.08 2.03
CA GLU A 266 30.67 -4.64 2.89
C GLU A 266 31.02 -6.04 3.39
N LYS A 267 31.57 -6.88 2.51
CA LYS A 267 31.93 -8.25 2.90
C LYS A 267 32.85 -8.31 4.15
N PRO A 268 33.90 -7.49 4.28
CA PRO A 268 34.68 -7.46 5.50
C PRO A 268 33.90 -7.07 6.76
N VAL A 269 32.91 -6.15 6.61
CA VAL A 269 32.02 -5.76 7.71
C VAL A 269 31.11 -6.91 8.11
N LEU A 270 30.55 -7.63 7.13
CA LEU A 270 29.71 -8.81 7.36
C LEU A 270 30.49 -9.95 7.99
N ASP A 271 31.72 -10.22 7.52
CA ASP A 271 32.60 -11.26 8.09
C ASP A 271 32.92 -10.93 9.54
N ALA A 272 33.23 -9.67 9.86
CA ALA A 272 33.48 -9.23 11.23
C ALA A 272 32.24 -9.34 12.13
N LEU A 273 31.04 -8.95 11.62
CA LEU A 273 29.80 -9.13 12.35
C LEU A 273 29.49 -10.60 12.63
N LEU A 274 29.66 -11.48 11.64
CA LEU A 274 29.43 -12.91 11.80
C LEU A 274 30.40 -13.52 12.82
N SER A 275 31.68 -13.17 12.74
CA SER A 275 32.71 -13.61 13.71
C SER A 275 32.36 -13.20 15.14
N TRP A 276 31.99 -11.92 15.32
CA TRP A 276 31.54 -11.40 16.60
C TRP A 276 30.28 -12.09 17.10
N ALA A 277 29.28 -12.32 16.26
CA ALA A 277 28.03 -12.98 16.63
C ALA A 277 28.28 -14.43 17.11
N ASN A 278 29.14 -15.18 16.40
CA ASN A 278 29.52 -16.53 16.78
C ASN A 278 30.24 -16.56 18.14
N GLU A 279 31.14 -15.60 18.38
CA GLU A 279 31.82 -15.46 19.68
C GLU A 279 30.82 -15.17 20.82
N MET A 280 29.88 -14.28 20.59
CA MET A 280 28.85 -13.97 21.59
C MET A 280 27.93 -15.15 21.85
N GLN A 281 27.52 -15.88 20.82
CA GLN A 281 26.72 -17.10 20.98
C GLN A 281 27.44 -18.14 21.82
N ALA A 282 28.75 -18.36 21.61
CA ALA A 282 29.56 -19.28 22.40
C ALA A 282 29.64 -18.85 23.87
N LYS A 283 29.74 -17.56 24.17
CA LYS A 283 29.78 -17.01 25.53
C LYS A 283 28.46 -17.07 26.28
N THR A 284 27.33 -17.05 25.56
CA THR A 284 25.97 -17.10 26.15
C THR A 284 25.40 -18.51 26.27
N ALA A 285 25.99 -19.49 25.61
CA ALA A 285 25.59 -20.90 25.69
C ALA A 285 26.24 -21.66 26.89
N LEU A 286 27.04 -20.95 27.70
CA LEU A 286 27.60 -21.42 28.97
C LEU A 286 26.83 -20.86 30.15
#